data_60d8ea903b7503e0560272980c0af22c
#
_entry.id   60d8ea903b7503e0560272980c0af22c
#
_cell.length_a   1.000
_cell.length_b   1.000
_cell.length_c   1.000
_cell.angle_alpha   90.00
_cell.angle_beta   90.00
_cell.angle_gamma   90.00
#
_symmetry.space_group_name_H-M   'P 1'
#
loop_
_entity.id
_entity.type
_entity.pdbx_description
1 polymer ?
#
loop_
_entity_poly.entity_id
_entity_poly.type
_entity_poly.pdbx_seq_one_letter_code
_entity_poly.pdbx_strand_id
1 'polypeptide(L)'
;MNGPFFCYKMGGMQKYHIITYGCQMNKSDSERIATVLESRGYEPASEINEADLIVVNMCSVRQSAVDRVYGKIRDFAKLKVKNEKLKVVLTGCILKKDRPKFAKGFDQILRFKDLLEHQPTEPRDSGAKVKKRFTSSTKYQDKSAAFVPISNGCNNFCSYCVVPFVRGPLVCRNHKEILKEIKNVVEKGFKEIIWLLGQNVNEYASPTDTSVNFAKLLELVNDIPGNFLIRFMSPHPADFSEELIDVMANSEKAAKYLNLPVQSGDNEILKKMNRPYTVEQYKSLVKKIRKKIPNINLSTDVIVGFPGETKSQFENTVKLFKEIKFNIAYFAKYSPRPGTAAWQMKDDVPLAEKKKREKILRETIEKQHV
;
A
#
# COMPACT_ATOMS: atom_id res chain seq x y z
N MET A 1 24.39 -24.22 -0.09
CA MET A 1 23.77 -25.03 0.99
C MET A 1 23.01 -24.06 1.90
N ASN A 2 21.75 -23.80 1.59
CA ASN A 2 20.88 -22.88 2.35
C ASN A 2 19.85 -23.74 3.08
N GLY A 3 20.17 -24.14 4.32
CA GLY A 3 19.22 -24.77 5.22
C GLY A 3 18.06 -23.83 5.57
N PRO A 4 16.90 -24.34 5.99
CA PRO A 4 15.74 -23.53 6.30
C PRO A 4 16.07 -22.58 7.46
N PHE A 5 15.91 -21.28 7.21
CA PHE A 5 16.23 -20.19 8.15
C PHE A 5 15.42 -20.26 9.46
N PHE A 6 14.32 -20.99 9.44
CA PHE A 6 13.41 -21.21 10.56
C PHE A 6 13.49 -22.64 11.08
N CYS A 7 14.70 -23.14 11.38
CA CYS A 7 14.85 -24.45 11.98
C CYS A 7 14.64 -24.36 13.49
N TYR A 8 13.67 -25.11 14.01
CA TYR A 8 13.46 -25.35 15.44
C TYR A 8 14.78 -25.86 16.06
N LYS A 9 15.42 -25.05 16.90
CA LYS A 9 16.39 -25.59 17.87
C LYS A 9 15.67 -25.68 19.22
N MET A 10 15.64 -26.88 19.78
CA MET A 10 15.22 -27.12 21.15
C MET A 10 16.12 -26.30 22.09
N GLY A 11 15.58 -25.27 22.71
CA GLY A 11 16.31 -24.43 23.65
C GLY A 11 15.76 -23.01 23.73
N GLY A 12 14.59 -22.83 24.33
CA GLY A 12 13.98 -21.52 24.61
C GLY A 12 13.09 -20.97 23.48
N MET A 13 12.07 -20.23 23.86
CA MET A 13 11.12 -19.59 22.95
C MET A 13 11.81 -18.39 22.30
N GLN A 14 11.88 -18.33 20.96
CA GLN A 14 12.53 -17.25 20.24
C GLN A 14 11.60 -16.03 20.12
N LYS A 15 12.14 -14.84 20.33
CA LYS A 15 11.41 -13.59 20.23
C LYS A 15 11.64 -12.89 18.90
N TYR A 16 10.58 -12.31 18.33
CA TYR A 16 10.67 -11.50 17.12
C TYR A 16 10.26 -10.05 17.34
N HIS A 17 10.83 -9.14 16.55
CA HIS A 17 10.43 -7.74 16.47
C HIS A 17 10.25 -7.31 15.01
N ILE A 18 9.11 -6.68 14.68
CA ILE A 18 8.82 -6.22 13.31
C ILE A 18 8.85 -4.69 13.25
N ILE A 19 9.65 -4.16 12.33
CA ILE A 19 9.74 -2.72 12.06
C ILE A 19 9.12 -2.46 10.69
N THR A 20 8.11 -1.58 10.61
CA THR A 20 7.40 -1.28 9.37
C THR A 20 7.66 0.14 8.91
N TYR A 21 8.24 0.29 7.71
CA TYR A 21 8.43 1.56 7.02
C TYR A 21 7.66 1.54 5.70
N GLY A 22 6.39 1.96 5.72
CA GLY A 22 5.58 1.88 4.50
C GLY A 22 4.19 2.46 4.63
N CYS A 23 3.27 1.94 3.81
CA CYS A 23 1.86 2.28 3.77
C CYS A 23 1.02 1.26 4.54
N GLN A 24 -0.31 1.42 4.52
CA GLN A 24 -1.26 0.49 5.14
C GLN A 24 -1.08 -0.95 4.64
N MET A 25 -0.76 -1.15 3.36
CA MET A 25 -0.45 -2.47 2.82
C MET A 25 0.79 -3.10 3.50
N ASN A 26 1.84 -2.31 3.80
CA ASN A 26 2.98 -2.83 4.56
C ASN A 26 2.60 -3.14 6.02
N LYS A 27 1.69 -2.37 6.64
CA LYS A 27 1.17 -2.72 7.97
C LYS A 27 0.44 -4.07 7.94
N SER A 28 -0.47 -4.26 6.97
CA SER A 28 -1.13 -5.55 6.76
C SER A 28 -0.15 -6.69 6.49
N ASP A 29 0.87 -6.46 5.65
CA ASP A 29 1.94 -7.44 5.41
C ASP A 29 2.65 -7.81 6.72
N SER A 30 2.94 -6.85 7.60
CA SER A 30 3.60 -7.07 8.89
C SER A 30 2.74 -7.88 9.87
N GLU A 31 1.43 -7.60 9.95
CA GLU A 31 0.49 -8.37 10.77
C GLU A 31 0.42 -9.84 10.30
N ARG A 32 0.48 -10.08 8.99
CA ARG A 32 0.52 -11.43 8.42
C ARG A 32 1.85 -12.13 8.70
N ILE A 33 2.98 -11.42 8.64
CA ILE A 33 4.28 -11.94 9.04
C ILE A 33 4.26 -12.32 10.52
N ALA A 34 3.74 -11.45 11.40
CA ALA A 34 3.60 -11.73 12.83
C ALA A 34 2.79 -13.01 13.08
N THR A 35 1.62 -13.14 12.43
CA THR A 35 0.77 -14.34 12.54
C THR A 35 1.51 -15.61 12.13
N VAL A 36 2.31 -15.55 11.06
CA VAL A 36 3.11 -16.70 10.59
C VAL A 36 4.24 -17.02 11.56
N LEU A 37 4.94 -16.02 12.10
CA LEU A 37 6.01 -16.22 13.09
C LEU A 37 5.46 -16.85 14.38
N GLU A 38 4.33 -16.35 14.89
CA GLU A 38 3.67 -16.90 16.07
C GLU A 38 3.20 -18.35 15.84
N SER A 39 2.67 -18.67 14.65
CA SER A 39 2.33 -20.06 14.30
C SER A 39 3.53 -21.01 14.25
N ARG A 40 4.74 -20.45 14.19
CA ARG A 40 6.03 -21.18 14.24
C ARG A 40 6.68 -21.18 15.61
N GLY A 41 5.97 -20.72 16.64
CA GLY A 41 6.46 -20.70 18.02
C GLY A 41 7.35 -19.52 18.39
N TYR A 42 7.36 -18.45 17.57
CA TYR A 42 7.98 -17.20 17.97
C TYR A 42 7.01 -16.38 18.83
N GLU A 43 7.54 -15.61 19.79
CA GLU A 43 6.80 -14.63 20.55
C GLU A 43 7.20 -13.19 20.20
N PRO A 44 6.26 -12.23 20.27
CA PRO A 44 6.61 -10.83 20.08
C PRO A 44 7.55 -10.35 21.21
N ALA A 45 8.67 -9.72 20.85
CA ALA A 45 9.53 -9.03 21.80
C ALA A 45 8.91 -7.69 22.18
N SER A 46 8.92 -7.35 23.48
CA SER A 46 8.48 -6.04 23.96
C SER A 46 9.41 -4.92 23.48
N GLU A 47 10.70 -5.20 23.52
CA GLU A 47 11.76 -4.28 23.08
C GLU A 47 12.62 -4.90 21.98
N ILE A 48 13.16 -4.06 21.10
CA ILE A 48 13.98 -4.51 19.98
C ILE A 48 15.25 -5.28 20.40
N ASN A 49 15.82 -4.93 21.54
CA ASN A 49 17.02 -5.55 22.10
C ASN A 49 16.78 -6.95 22.70
N GLU A 50 15.52 -7.34 22.90
CA GLU A 50 15.14 -8.69 23.36
C GLU A 50 14.91 -9.66 22.19
N ALA A 51 14.92 -9.16 20.96
CA ALA A 51 14.60 -9.98 19.80
C ALA A 51 15.75 -10.88 19.37
N ASP A 52 15.43 -12.13 19.02
CA ASP A 52 16.32 -13.06 18.31
C ASP A 52 16.17 -12.91 16.78
N LEU A 53 15.01 -12.38 16.33
CA LEU A 53 14.70 -12.11 14.95
C LEU A 53 14.12 -10.71 14.78
N ILE A 54 14.77 -9.86 14.00
CA ILE A 54 14.22 -8.58 13.57
C ILE A 54 13.79 -8.69 12.10
N VAL A 55 12.53 -8.39 11.81
CA VAL A 55 12.01 -8.30 10.46
C VAL A 55 11.73 -6.85 10.11
N VAL A 56 12.43 -6.32 9.11
CA VAL A 56 12.22 -4.95 8.61
C VAL A 56 11.37 -5.02 7.35
N ASN A 57 10.14 -4.53 7.41
CA ASN A 57 9.24 -4.43 6.25
C ASN A 57 9.28 -3.01 5.70
N MET A 58 9.87 -2.83 4.52
CA MET A 58 10.07 -1.51 3.93
C MET A 58 9.34 -1.30 2.59
N CYS A 59 9.15 -0.03 2.24
CA CYS A 59 8.54 0.41 0.99
C CYS A 59 9.52 1.26 0.18
N SER A 60 10.00 0.77 -0.97
CA SER A 60 10.84 1.56 -1.89
C SER A 60 10.07 2.60 -2.71
N VAL A 61 8.74 2.68 -2.58
CA VAL A 61 7.95 3.73 -3.25
C VAL A 61 8.34 5.12 -2.71
N ARG A 62 8.65 5.21 -1.41
CA ARG A 62 9.02 6.46 -0.74
C ARG A 62 10.51 6.47 -0.40
N GLN A 63 11.26 7.48 -0.87
CA GLN A 63 12.68 7.61 -0.56
C GLN A 63 12.92 7.69 0.95
N SER A 64 12.10 8.44 1.67
CA SER A 64 12.22 8.57 3.12
C SER A 64 12.15 7.23 3.87
N ALA A 65 11.42 6.24 3.37
CA ALA A 65 11.40 4.90 3.95
C ALA A 65 12.72 4.16 3.68
N VAL A 66 13.26 4.28 2.48
CA VAL A 66 14.58 3.73 2.11
C VAL A 66 15.67 4.32 3.00
N ASP A 67 15.68 5.65 3.16
CA ASP A 67 16.70 6.37 3.95
C ASP A 67 16.63 5.98 5.43
N ARG A 68 15.41 5.83 5.99
CA ARG A 68 15.23 5.37 7.38
C ARG A 68 15.79 3.97 7.59
N VAL A 69 15.54 3.04 6.68
CA VAL A 69 16.08 1.68 6.77
C VAL A 69 17.59 1.69 6.67
N TYR A 70 18.15 2.55 5.81
CA TYR A 70 19.59 2.74 5.69
C TYR A 70 20.23 3.22 7.01
N GLY A 71 19.61 4.20 7.66
CA GLY A 71 20.04 4.71 8.96
C GLY A 71 20.05 3.62 10.06
N LYS A 72 19.15 2.65 9.97
CA LYS A 72 19.05 1.56 10.96
C LYS A 72 20.13 0.48 10.86
N ILE A 73 20.85 0.37 9.74
CA ILE A 73 21.88 -0.65 9.57
C ILE A 73 22.95 -0.58 10.67
N ARG A 74 23.36 0.64 11.07
CA ARG A 74 24.33 0.83 12.16
C ARG A 74 23.79 0.38 13.52
N ASP A 75 22.49 0.61 13.77
CA ASP A 75 21.83 0.20 15.02
C ASP A 75 21.77 -1.35 15.07
N PHE A 76 21.44 -2.00 13.96
CA PHE A 76 21.42 -3.47 13.89
C PHE A 76 22.81 -4.09 14.09
N ALA A 77 23.87 -3.45 13.57
CA ALA A 77 25.24 -3.90 13.82
C ALA A 77 25.58 -3.85 15.32
N LYS A 78 25.19 -2.79 16.04
CA LYS A 78 25.39 -2.68 17.49
C LYS A 78 24.60 -3.73 18.27
N LEU A 79 23.35 -4.04 17.85
CA LEU A 79 22.55 -5.08 18.47
C LEU A 79 23.16 -6.47 18.28
N LYS A 80 23.74 -6.76 17.10
CA LYS A 80 24.43 -8.04 16.82
C LYS A 80 25.70 -8.23 17.67
N VAL A 81 26.38 -7.15 18.04
CA VAL A 81 27.53 -7.23 18.99
C VAL A 81 27.06 -7.70 20.36
N LYS A 82 25.85 -7.30 20.79
CA LYS A 82 25.26 -7.68 22.09
C LYS A 82 24.59 -9.07 22.05
N ASN A 83 24.05 -9.47 20.91
CA ASN A 83 23.40 -10.74 20.68
C ASN A 83 23.88 -11.34 19.33
N GLU A 84 24.92 -12.17 19.38
CA GLU A 84 25.50 -12.79 18.16
C GLU A 84 24.53 -13.73 17.43
N LYS A 85 23.48 -14.21 18.12
CA LYS A 85 22.43 -15.05 17.54
C LYS A 85 21.36 -14.25 16.79
N LEU A 86 21.33 -12.92 16.99
CA LEU A 86 20.34 -12.05 16.35
C LEU A 86 20.38 -12.15 14.83
N LYS A 87 19.22 -12.41 14.24
CA LYS A 87 19.02 -12.38 12.79
C LYS A 87 18.20 -11.16 12.40
N VAL A 88 18.62 -10.48 11.33
CA VAL A 88 17.94 -9.30 10.79
C VAL A 88 17.57 -9.55 9.34
N VAL A 89 16.27 -9.58 9.06
CA VAL A 89 15.70 -9.87 7.74
C VAL A 89 15.04 -8.63 7.17
N LEU A 90 15.31 -8.34 5.90
CA LEU A 90 14.65 -7.26 5.16
C LEU A 90 13.60 -7.84 4.21
N THR A 91 12.41 -7.26 4.21
CA THR A 91 11.30 -7.64 3.32
C THR A 91 10.49 -6.44 2.84
N GLY A 92 9.43 -6.68 2.07
CA GLY A 92 8.50 -5.66 1.58
C GLY A 92 8.74 -5.28 0.12
N CYS A 93 8.44 -4.02 -0.22
CA CYS A 93 8.54 -3.49 -1.58
C CYS A 93 9.98 -3.06 -1.88
N ILE A 94 10.87 -4.00 -2.21
CA ILE A 94 12.30 -3.73 -2.42
C ILE A 94 12.63 -3.80 -3.90
N LEU A 95 13.14 -2.71 -4.46
CA LEU A 95 13.66 -2.68 -5.82
C LEU A 95 14.87 -3.62 -5.97
N LYS A 96 14.92 -4.38 -7.08
CA LYS A 96 16.06 -5.27 -7.37
C LYS A 96 17.40 -4.55 -7.29
N LYS A 97 17.46 -3.29 -7.77
CA LYS A 97 18.66 -2.44 -7.76
C LYS A 97 19.10 -2.04 -6.35
N ASP A 98 18.20 -1.95 -5.38
CA ASP A 98 18.52 -1.56 -4.01
C ASP A 98 19.01 -2.75 -3.16
N ARG A 99 18.73 -3.99 -3.58
CA ARG A 99 19.12 -5.20 -2.84
C ARG A 99 20.62 -5.26 -2.53
N PRO A 100 21.55 -5.02 -3.48
CA PRO A 100 22.99 -5.06 -3.17
C PRO A 100 23.40 -4.05 -2.10
N LYS A 101 22.72 -2.90 -2.05
CA LYS A 101 23.01 -1.86 -1.05
C LYS A 101 22.63 -2.31 0.36
N PHE A 102 21.58 -3.09 0.50
CA PHE A 102 21.11 -3.60 1.79
C PHE A 102 21.78 -4.91 2.20
N ALA A 103 22.40 -5.64 1.26
CA ALA A 103 23.00 -6.96 1.53
C ALA A 103 24.02 -6.95 2.65
N LYS A 104 24.75 -5.84 2.86
CA LYS A 104 25.76 -5.70 3.92
C LYS A 104 25.17 -5.49 5.32
N GLY A 105 23.87 -5.10 5.42
CA GLY A 105 23.25 -4.76 6.71
C GLY A 105 22.22 -5.77 7.21
N PHE A 106 21.86 -6.74 6.38
CA PHE A 106 20.83 -7.72 6.67
C PHE A 106 21.32 -9.12 6.41
N ASP A 107 20.96 -10.08 7.25
CA ASP A 107 21.34 -11.49 7.06
C ASP A 107 20.64 -12.08 5.83
N GLN A 108 19.40 -11.64 5.57
CA GLN A 108 18.64 -12.03 4.39
C GLN A 108 17.75 -10.91 3.87
N ILE A 109 17.49 -10.92 2.56
CA ILE A 109 16.50 -10.06 1.89
C ILE A 109 15.49 -10.99 1.21
N LEU A 110 14.34 -11.17 1.85
CA LEU A 110 13.29 -12.09 1.43
C LEU A 110 12.12 -11.33 0.77
N ARG A 111 11.46 -11.96 -0.19
CA ARG A 111 10.18 -11.47 -0.67
C ARG A 111 9.11 -11.81 0.37
N PHE A 112 8.08 -10.98 0.47
CA PHE A 112 6.97 -11.21 1.40
C PHE A 112 6.38 -12.63 1.29
N LYS A 113 6.15 -13.13 0.07
CA LYS A 113 5.65 -14.48 -0.16
C LYS A 113 6.58 -15.58 0.37
N ASP A 114 7.90 -15.37 0.28
CA ASP A 114 8.87 -16.37 0.72
C ASP A 114 8.83 -16.53 2.25
N LEU A 115 8.50 -15.44 2.97
CA LEU A 115 8.26 -15.48 4.42
C LEU A 115 6.97 -16.21 4.80
N LEU A 116 5.95 -16.16 3.97
CA LEU A 116 4.68 -16.85 4.21
C LEU A 116 4.71 -18.35 3.86
N GLU A 117 5.47 -18.73 2.82
CA GLU A 117 5.48 -20.07 2.24
C GLU A 117 6.41 -21.07 2.98
N HIS A 118 7.32 -20.62 3.84
CA HIS A 118 8.20 -21.50 4.60
C HIS A 118 7.45 -22.22 5.74
N GLN A 119 6.56 -23.17 5.40
CA GLN A 119 6.01 -24.14 6.34
C GLN A 119 6.89 -25.40 6.37
N PRO A 120 7.26 -25.91 7.56
CA PRO A 120 8.17 -27.05 7.67
C PRO A 120 7.58 -28.43 7.31
N THR A 121 6.27 -28.54 7.11
CA THR A 121 5.64 -29.87 6.97
C THR A 121 4.38 -29.85 6.10
N GLU A 122 4.56 -29.85 4.78
CA GLU A 122 3.65 -30.57 3.88
C GLU A 122 4.42 -31.09 2.68
N PRO A 123 4.22 -32.36 2.25
CA PRO A 123 4.81 -32.88 1.03
C PRO A 123 4.37 -32.01 -0.15
N ARG A 124 5.30 -31.71 -1.04
CA ARG A 124 5.01 -30.98 -2.28
C ARG A 124 4.08 -31.83 -3.15
N ASP A 125 2.78 -31.63 -2.99
CA ASP A 125 1.82 -32.21 -3.93
C ASP A 125 1.92 -31.43 -5.26
N SER A 126 2.23 -32.16 -6.31
CA SER A 126 2.72 -31.69 -7.60
C SER A 126 1.63 -31.14 -8.55
N GLY A 127 0.52 -30.60 -8.01
CA GLY A 127 -0.64 -30.23 -8.83
C GLY A 127 -1.21 -28.82 -8.72
N ALA A 128 -0.99 -28.08 -7.65
CA ALA A 128 -1.67 -26.79 -7.44
C ALA A 128 -0.69 -25.61 -7.40
N LYS A 129 -0.39 -25.02 -8.55
CA LYS A 129 0.38 -23.75 -8.69
C LYS A 129 -0.42 -22.51 -8.31
N VAL A 130 -1.25 -22.51 -7.29
CA VAL A 130 -1.79 -21.27 -6.70
C VAL A 130 -0.88 -20.86 -5.56
N LYS A 131 0.08 -20.02 -5.88
CA LYS A 131 1.01 -19.41 -4.90
C LYS A 131 0.19 -18.65 -3.87
N LYS A 132 0.08 -19.15 -2.63
CA LYS A 132 -0.55 -18.45 -1.50
C LYS A 132 0.14 -17.10 -1.31
N ARG A 133 -0.42 -16.02 -1.86
CA ARG A 133 0.03 -14.63 -1.63
C ARG A 133 -0.67 -13.99 -0.43
N PHE A 134 -1.63 -14.70 0.14
CA PHE A 134 -2.45 -14.24 1.25
C PHE A 134 -2.55 -15.34 2.29
N THR A 135 -2.50 -14.99 3.58
CA THR A 135 -2.77 -15.91 4.68
C THR A 135 -4.26 -15.88 5.00
N SER A 136 -4.83 -17.03 5.36
CA SER A 136 -6.26 -17.18 5.68
C SER A 136 -6.63 -16.66 7.07
N SER A 137 -5.68 -16.47 7.96
CA SER A 137 -5.89 -15.90 9.29
C SER A 137 -4.89 -14.80 9.56
N THR A 138 -5.34 -13.71 10.18
CA THR A 138 -4.49 -12.57 10.56
C THR A 138 -4.85 -12.16 11.98
N LYS A 139 -3.83 -12.01 12.83
CA LYS A 139 -3.99 -11.35 14.13
C LYS A 139 -3.76 -9.86 13.91
N TYR A 140 -4.84 -9.10 13.94
CA TYR A 140 -4.77 -7.65 13.83
C TYR A 140 -4.23 -7.04 15.13
N GLN A 141 -3.24 -6.18 15.02
CA GLN A 141 -2.62 -5.50 16.16
C GLN A 141 -3.37 -4.23 16.54
N ASP A 142 -3.92 -3.52 15.55
CA ASP A 142 -4.73 -2.33 15.75
C ASP A 142 -6.17 -2.74 16.09
N LYS A 143 -6.69 -2.29 17.24
CA LYS A 143 -8.07 -2.57 17.66
C LYS A 143 -9.09 -1.69 16.96
N SER A 144 -8.67 -0.57 16.37
CA SER A 144 -9.55 0.40 15.70
C SER A 144 -9.64 0.18 14.19
N ALA A 145 -8.65 -0.48 13.57
CA ALA A 145 -8.61 -0.65 12.13
C ALA A 145 -8.09 -2.02 11.69
N ALA A 146 -8.85 -2.70 10.83
CA ALA A 146 -8.42 -3.93 10.18
C ALA A 146 -8.00 -3.67 8.73
N PHE A 147 -6.78 -4.06 8.37
CA PHE A 147 -6.21 -3.88 7.03
C PHE A 147 -6.36 -5.16 6.21
N VAL A 148 -7.40 -5.25 5.41
CA VAL A 148 -7.77 -6.44 4.62
C VAL A 148 -7.32 -6.29 3.17
N PRO A 149 -6.25 -6.95 2.71
CA PRO A 149 -5.86 -6.97 1.31
C PRO A 149 -6.90 -7.71 0.47
N ILE A 150 -7.41 -7.07 -0.56
CA ILE A 150 -8.29 -7.68 -1.57
C ILE A 150 -7.53 -8.06 -2.83
N SER A 151 -6.43 -7.35 -3.10
CA SER A 151 -5.54 -7.61 -4.22
C SER A 151 -4.09 -7.25 -3.89
N ASN A 152 -3.15 -7.73 -4.70
CA ASN A 152 -1.73 -7.37 -4.61
C ASN A 152 -1.14 -7.23 -6.01
N GLY A 153 -0.29 -6.21 -6.23
CA GLY A 153 0.26 -5.86 -7.53
C GLY A 153 -0.66 -4.93 -8.33
N CYS A 154 -0.23 -4.50 -9.50
CA CYS A 154 -0.96 -3.57 -10.34
C CYS A 154 -0.55 -3.74 -11.80
N ASN A 155 -1.51 -3.69 -12.71
CA ASN A 155 -1.28 -3.75 -14.16
C ASN A 155 -1.15 -2.36 -14.80
N ASN A 156 -1.39 -1.28 -14.04
CA ASN A 156 -1.16 0.08 -14.50
C ASN A 156 0.34 0.40 -14.45
N PHE A 157 0.90 0.73 -15.60
CA PHE A 157 2.30 1.12 -15.74
C PHE A 157 2.45 2.65 -15.73
N CYS A 158 1.92 3.32 -14.67
CA CYS A 158 2.18 4.75 -14.49
C CYS A 158 3.69 4.99 -14.52
N SER A 159 4.14 5.96 -15.32
CA SER A 159 5.56 6.12 -15.68
C SER A 159 6.50 6.36 -14.50
N TYR A 160 5.99 6.83 -13.36
CA TYR A 160 6.73 7.09 -12.11
C TYR A 160 6.67 5.95 -11.10
N CYS A 161 5.84 4.92 -11.35
CA CYS A 161 5.45 3.97 -10.31
C CYS A 161 6.29 2.69 -10.34
N VAL A 162 6.81 2.31 -9.17
CA VAL A 162 7.60 1.08 -9.01
C VAL A 162 6.76 -0.14 -8.63
N VAL A 163 5.47 0.01 -8.37
CA VAL A 163 4.61 -1.07 -7.86
C VAL A 163 4.65 -2.32 -8.73
N PRO A 164 4.50 -2.26 -10.07
CA PRO A 164 4.58 -3.45 -10.91
C PRO A 164 5.91 -4.21 -10.77
N PHE A 165 7.00 -3.49 -10.51
CA PHE A 165 8.35 -4.07 -10.40
C PHE A 165 8.66 -4.69 -9.03
N VAL A 166 7.98 -4.23 -7.95
CA VAL A 166 8.22 -4.71 -6.58
C VAL A 166 7.15 -5.65 -6.07
N ARG A 167 5.89 -5.48 -6.51
CA ARG A 167 4.75 -6.33 -6.12
C ARG A 167 4.29 -7.26 -7.24
N GLY A 168 4.69 -6.99 -8.48
CA GLY A 168 4.34 -7.76 -9.67
C GLY A 168 2.95 -7.41 -10.23
N PRO A 169 2.45 -8.24 -11.17
CA PRO A 169 1.13 -8.03 -11.76
C PRO A 169 0.02 -8.17 -10.73
N LEU A 170 -1.14 -7.61 -11.07
CA LEU A 170 -2.35 -7.71 -10.25
C LEU A 170 -2.74 -9.17 -10.01
N VAL A 171 -2.96 -9.49 -8.73
CA VAL A 171 -3.53 -10.77 -8.30
C VAL A 171 -4.60 -10.46 -7.27
N CYS A 172 -5.84 -10.80 -7.60
CA CYS A 172 -6.99 -10.62 -6.71
C CYS A 172 -7.17 -11.83 -5.79
N ARG A 173 -7.70 -11.59 -4.59
CA ARG A 173 -8.13 -12.63 -3.66
C ARG A 173 -9.54 -13.10 -4.01
N ASN A 174 -9.83 -14.35 -3.63
CA ASN A 174 -11.17 -14.87 -3.65
C ASN A 174 -12.08 -14.05 -2.71
N HIS A 175 -13.23 -13.57 -3.22
CA HIS A 175 -14.19 -12.79 -2.44
C HIS A 175 -14.68 -13.54 -1.19
N LYS A 176 -14.90 -14.86 -1.26
CA LYS A 176 -15.34 -15.67 -0.13
C LYS A 176 -14.32 -15.67 1.02
N GLU A 177 -13.02 -15.69 0.69
CA GLU A 177 -11.96 -15.59 1.70
C GLU A 177 -11.91 -14.19 2.34
N ILE A 178 -12.12 -13.13 1.56
CA ILE A 178 -12.19 -11.76 2.05
C ILE A 178 -13.37 -11.60 3.01
N LEU A 179 -14.55 -12.03 2.60
CA LEU A 179 -15.76 -11.97 3.43
C LEU A 179 -15.62 -12.77 4.72
N LYS A 180 -15.04 -13.97 4.64
CA LYS A 180 -14.77 -14.80 5.84
C LYS A 180 -13.81 -14.09 6.80
N GLU A 181 -12.74 -13.48 6.28
CA GLU A 181 -11.78 -12.73 7.10
C GLU A 181 -12.48 -11.55 7.79
N ILE A 182 -13.28 -10.76 7.05
CA ILE A 182 -13.99 -9.61 7.62
C ILE A 182 -15.01 -10.04 8.68
N LYS A 183 -15.79 -11.10 8.43
CA LYS A 183 -16.71 -11.66 9.44
C LYS A 183 -15.97 -12.02 10.72
N ASN A 184 -14.87 -12.76 10.62
CA ASN A 184 -14.06 -13.13 11.78
C ASN A 184 -13.50 -11.92 12.54
N VAL A 185 -13.17 -10.82 11.84
CA VAL A 185 -12.71 -9.57 12.47
C VAL A 185 -13.84 -8.91 13.23
N VAL A 186 -15.01 -8.79 12.63
CA VAL A 186 -16.20 -8.16 13.23
C VAL A 186 -16.67 -8.97 14.47
N GLU A 187 -16.73 -10.30 14.37
CA GLU A 187 -17.11 -11.19 15.47
C GLU A 187 -16.16 -11.09 16.68
N LYS A 188 -14.88 -10.82 16.44
CA LYS A 188 -13.88 -10.58 17.51
C LYS A 188 -13.95 -9.18 18.13
N GLY A 189 -14.97 -8.39 17.78
CA GLY A 189 -15.21 -7.08 18.38
C GLY A 189 -14.40 -5.93 17.80
N PHE A 190 -13.77 -6.08 16.64
CA PHE A 190 -13.21 -4.97 15.87
C PHE A 190 -14.37 -4.13 15.32
N LYS A 191 -14.47 -2.87 15.77
CA LYS A 191 -15.72 -2.11 15.63
C LYS A 191 -15.63 -0.86 14.76
N GLU A 192 -14.43 -0.42 14.36
CA GLU A 192 -14.37 0.93 13.79
C GLU A 192 -14.21 0.93 12.28
N ILE A 193 -13.09 0.45 11.74
CA ILE A 193 -12.82 0.62 10.31
C ILE A 193 -12.24 -0.64 9.69
N ILE A 194 -12.90 -1.13 8.64
CA ILE A 194 -12.37 -2.15 7.73
C ILE A 194 -11.77 -1.44 6.51
N TRP A 195 -10.46 -1.54 6.33
CA TRP A 195 -9.77 -1.02 5.16
C TRP A 195 -9.61 -2.10 4.10
N LEU A 196 -10.26 -1.96 2.95
CA LEU A 196 -10.01 -2.80 1.77
C LEU A 196 -8.78 -2.28 1.04
N LEU A 197 -7.73 -3.09 0.98
CA LEU A 197 -6.42 -2.67 0.48
C LEU A 197 -6.08 -3.33 -0.86
N GLY A 198 -5.56 -2.50 -1.77
CA GLY A 198 -4.97 -2.87 -3.05
C GLY A 198 -4.06 -1.76 -3.55
N GLN A 199 -3.37 -1.98 -4.67
CA GLN A 199 -2.61 -0.92 -5.35
C GLN A 199 -3.44 -0.20 -6.41
N ASN A 200 -4.51 -0.85 -6.88
CA ASN A 200 -5.64 -0.31 -7.62
C ASN A 200 -6.85 -1.17 -7.20
N VAL A 201 -7.64 -0.69 -6.24
CA VAL A 201 -8.72 -1.51 -5.66
C VAL A 201 -9.89 -1.68 -6.62
N ASN A 202 -10.18 -0.69 -7.45
CA ASN A 202 -11.32 -0.73 -8.36
C ASN A 202 -11.07 -1.58 -9.64
N GLU A 203 -9.86 -2.11 -9.81
CA GLU A 203 -9.53 -3.15 -10.80
C GLU A 203 -9.75 -4.58 -10.24
N TYR A 204 -10.30 -4.69 -9.02
CA TYR A 204 -10.56 -5.98 -8.41
C TYR A 204 -11.65 -6.76 -9.18
N ALA A 205 -11.35 -8.02 -9.46
CA ALA A 205 -12.30 -9.03 -9.90
C ALA A 205 -11.97 -10.35 -9.18
N SER A 206 -12.99 -11.02 -8.64
CA SER A 206 -12.77 -12.28 -7.94
C SER A 206 -12.28 -13.38 -8.91
N PRO A 207 -11.20 -14.12 -8.57
CA PRO A 207 -10.67 -15.16 -9.44
C PRO A 207 -11.58 -16.38 -9.59
N THR A 208 -12.58 -16.55 -8.71
CA THR A 208 -13.52 -17.68 -8.73
C THR A 208 -14.90 -17.31 -9.25
N ASP A 209 -15.16 -16.00 -9.40
CA ASP A 209 -16.42 -15.48 -9.92
C ASP A 209 -16.17 -14.05 -10.41
N THR A 210 -15.94 -13.89 -11.70
CA THR A 210 -15.60 -12.60 -12.32
C THR A 210 -16.74 -11.58 -12.30
N SER A 211 -17.98 -12.01 -12.02
CA SER A 211 -19.11 -11.09 -11.79
C SER A 211 -18.96 -10.30 -10.49
N VAL A 212 -18.15 -10.79 -9.54
CA VAL A 212 -17.84 -10.08 -8.31
C VAL A 212 -16.65 -9.14 -8.55
N ASN A 213 -16.95 -7.96 -9.09
CA ASN A 213 -16.04 -6.83 -9.23
C ASN A 213 -15.88 -6.08 -7.89
N PHE A 214 -15.19 -4.93 -7.88
CA PHE A 214 -14.98 -4.16 -6.64
C PHE A 214 -16.29 -3.57 -6.09
N ALA A 215 -17.18 -3.09 -6.94
CA ALA A 215 -18.48 -2.57 -6.51
C ALA A 215 -19.31 -3.66 -5.82
N LYS A 216 -19.42 -4.83 -6.44
CA LYS A 216 -20.12 -5.98 -5.86
C LYS A 216 -19.45 -6.49 -4.58
N LEU A 217 -18.12 -6.49 -4.50
CA LEU A 217 -17.41 -6.82 -3.26
C LEU A 217 -17.74 -5.83 -2.14
N LEU A 218 -17.80 -4.54 -2.44
CA LEU A 218 -18.15 -3.49 -1.46
C LEU A 218 -19.57 -3.70 -0.92
N GLU A 219 -20.53 -4.01 -1.80
CA GLU A 219 -21.90 -4.36 -1.43
C GLU A 219 -21.93 -5.57 -0.49
N LEU A 220 -21.27 -6.67 -0.88
CA LEU A 220 -21.20 -7.88 -0.05
C LEU A 220 -20.55 -7.65 1.32
N VAL A 221 -19.58 -6.75 1.41
CA VAL A 221 -18.98 -6.36 2.70
C VAL A 221 -19.93 -5.49 3.52
N ASN A 222 -20.70 -4.60 2.87
CA ASN A 222 -21.72 -3.78 3.52
C ASN A 222 -22.81 -4.65 4.19
N ASP A 223 -23.15 -5.78 3.57
CA ASP A 223 -24.17 -6.71 4.06
C ASP A 223 -23.72 -7.57 5.26
N ILE A 224 -22.43 -7.56 5.60
CA ILE A 224 -21.95 -8.27 6.80
C ILE A 224 -22.53 -7.60 8.05
N PRO A 225 -23.24 -8.36 8.94
CA PRO A 225 -23.77 -7.81 10.18
C PRO A 225 -22.68 -7.20 11.07
N GLY A 226 -23.00 -6.12 11.77
CA GLY A 226 -22.10 -5.45 12.70
C GLY A 226 -21.97 -3.95 12.43
N ASN A 227 -21.48 -3.22 13.41
CA ASN A 227 -21.26 -1.77 13.34
C ASN A 227 -19.81 -1.46 13.04
N PHE A 228 -19.48 -1.18 11.77
CA PHE A 228 -18.15 -0.81 11.32
C PHE A 228 -18.24 0.07 10.06
N LEU A 229 -17.20 0.86 9.81
CA LEU A 229 -17.06 1.62 8.58
C LEU A 229 -16.16 0.88 7.59
N ILE A 230 -16.49 0.99 6.30
CA ILE A 230 -15.68 0.47 5.21
C ILE A 230 -14.92 1.63 4.58
N ARG A 231 -13.60 1.48 4.48
CA ARG A 231 -12.73 2.38 3.71
C ARG A 231 -11.92 1.57 2.71
N PHE A 232 -11.49 2.23 1.67
CA PHE A 232 -10.57 1.64 0.70
C PHE A 232 -9.53 2.66 0.24
N MET A 233 -8.43 2.16 -0.30
CA MET A 233 -7.29 2.97 -0.71
C MET A 233 -6.95 2.75 -2.17
N SER A 234 -6.36 3.79 -2.78
CA SER A 234 -5.75 3.73 -4.11
C SER A 234 -6.71 3.34 -5.24
N PRO A 235 -7.94 3.89 -5.31
CA PRO A 235 -8.73 3.75 -6.52
C PRO A 235 -8.08 4.55 -7.65
N HIS A 236 -8.17 4.01 -8.88
CA HIS A 236 -7.69 4.72 -10.06
C HIS A 236 -8.85 5.46 -10.74
N PRO A 237 -8.72 6.77 -11.05
CA PRO A 237 -9.83 7.54 -11.62
C PRO A 237 -10.40 6.97 -12.92
N ALA A 238 -9.55 6.37 -13.80
CA ALA A 238 -10.03 5.79 -15.05
C ALA A 238 -10.91 4.55 -14.86
N ASP A 239 -10.72 3.82 -13.76
CA ASP A 239 -11.42 2.56 -13.47
C ASP A 239 -12.60 2.79 -12.50
N PHE A 240 -12.98 4.05 -12.23
CA PHE A 240 -14.04 4.39 -11.28
C PHE A 240 -15.42 4.36 -11.96
N SER A 241 -16.14 3.26 -11.79
CA SER A 241 -17.43 3.03 -12.47
C SER A 241 -18.59 3.78 -11.81
N GLU A 242 -19.67 3.99 -12.57
CA GLU A 242 -20.93 4.53 -12.03
C GLU A 242 -21.56 3.57 -11.01
N GLU A 243 -21.48 2.26 -11.26
CA GLU A 243 -21.90 1.20 -10.33
C GLU A 243 -21.22 1.39 -8.96
N LEU A 244 -19.90 1.63 -8.92
CA LEU A 244 -19.18 1.87 -7.67
C LEU A 244 -19.68 3.13 -6.95
N ILE A 245 -19.98 4.19 -7.69
CA ILE A 245 -20.55 5.43 -7.10
C ILE A 245 -21.90 5.11 -6.47
N ASP A 246 -22.74 4.34 -7.13
CA ASP A 246 -24.08 3.97 -6.67
C ASP A 246 -24.01 3.10 -5.40
N VAL A 247 -23.15 2.09 -5.40
CA VAL A 247 -22.92 1.27 -4.22
C VAL A 247 -22.43 2.09 -3.05
N MET A 248 -21.47 3.02 -3.26
CA MET A 248 -20.98 3.92 -2.21
C MET A 248 -22.06 4.85 -1.67
N ALA A 249 -22.92 5.36 -2.53
CA ALA A 249 -24.02 6.27 -2.15
C ALA A 249 -25.08 5.57 -1.30
N ASN A 250 -25.38 4.31 -1.62
CA ASN A 250 -26.43 3.49 -0.97
C ASN A 250 -25.92 2.68 0.22
N SER A 251 -24.59 2.59 0.41
CA SER A 251 -24.00 1.83 1.50
C SER A 251 -24.02 2.62 2.81
N GLU A 252 -24.62 2.03 3.85
CA GLU A 252 -24.65 2.60 5.19
C GLU A 252 -23.27 2.59 5.86
N LYS A 253 -22.44 1.59 5.52
CA LYS A 253 -21.12 1.37 6.11
C LYS A 253 -19.97 1.99 5.31
N ALA A 254 -20.17 2.33 4.03
CA ALA A 254 -19.14 3.03 3.27
C ALA A 254 -18.86 4.41 3.87
N ALA A 255 -17.65 4.63 4.34
CA ALA A 255 -17.27 5.93 4.87
C ALA A 255 -17.42 7.01 3.79
N LYS A 256 -18.02 8.15 4.15
CA LYS A 256 -18.10 9.32 3.25
C LYS A 256 -16.73 10.00 3.08
N TYR A 257 -15.76 9.20 2.72
CA TYR A 257 -14.38 9.58 2.48
C TYR A 257 -13.85 8.83 1.26
N LEU A 258 -13.25 9.57 0.33
CA LEU A 258 -12.63 8.99 -0.87
C LEU A 258 -11.29 9.65 -1.14
N ASN A 259 -10.22 8.84 -1.21
CA ASN A 259 -8.97 9.29 -1.79
C ASN A 259 -8.96 8.97 -3.29
N LEU A 260 -8.99 9.98 -4.14
CA LEU A 260 -9.02 9.87 -5.61
C LEU A 260 -7.79 10.58 -6.20
N PRO A 261 -6.66 9.87 -6.42
CA PRO A 261 -5.40 10.46 -6.84
C PRO A 261 -5.43 11.05 -8.25
N VAL A 262 -5.39 12.37 -8.40
CA VAL A 262 -5.33 13.03 -9.71
C VAL A 262 -3.94 13.07 -10.31
N GLN A 263 -2.90 13.13 -9.50
CA GLN A 263 -1.47 13.21 -9.79
C GLN A 263 -1.01 14.53 -10.44
N SER A 264 -1.73 15.11 -11.40
CA SER A 264 -1.48 16.42 -12.01
C SER A 264 -2.78 17.06 -12.50
N GLY A 265 -2.83 18.38 -12.57
CA GLY A 265 -3.92 19.14 -13.18
C GLY A 265 -3.67 19.56 -14.63
N ASP A 266 -2.72 18.91 -15.31
CA ASP A 266 -2.36 19.21 -16.70
C ASP A 266 -2.38 17.93 -17.56
N ASN A 267 -3.05 17.98 -18.70
CA ASN A 267 -3.27 16.81 -19.56
C ASN A 267 -1.99 16.27 -20.19
N GLU A 268 -1.03 17.14 -20.53
CA GLU A 268 0.25 16.69 -21.09
C GLU A 268 1.11 16.00 -20.02
N ILE A 269 1.06 16.48 -18.79
CA ILE A 269 1.73 15.83 -17.66
C ILE A 269 1.05 14.50 -17.34
N LEU A 270 -0.29 14.44 -17.30
CA LEU A 270 -1.01 13.16 -17.12
C LEU A 270 -0.64 12.14 -18.19
N LYS A 271 -0.55 12.57 -19.46
CA LYS A 271 -0.11 11.72 -20.56
C LYS A 271 1.33 11.21 -20.37
N LYS A 272 2.27 12.09 -19.99
CA LYS A 272 3.64 11.71 -19.65
C LYS A 272 3.71 10.76 -18.44
N MET A 273 2.78 10.91 -17.49
CA MET A 273 2.63 10.02 -16.33
C MET A 273 1.99 8.67 -16.69
N ASN A 274 1.60 8.46 -17.95
CA ASN A 274 0.82 7.30 -18.40
C ASN A 274 -0.49 7.14 -17.61
N ARG A 275 -1.23 8.26 -17.46
CA ARG A 275 -2.56 8.28 -16.82
C ARG A 275 -3.62 8.36 -17.91
N PRO A 276 -4.46 7.30 -18.10
CA PRO A 276 -5.40 7.22 -19.23
C PRO A 276 -6.70 7.99 -18.98
N TYR A 277 -6.59 9.24 -18.53
CA TYR A 277 -7.69 10.17 -18.36
C TYR A 277 -7.21 11.61 -18.48
N THR A 278 -8.14 12.52 -18.77
CA THR A 278 -7.92 13.96 -18.82
C THR A 278 -8.41 14.65 -17.55
N VAL A 279 -7.99 15.89 -17.36
CA VAL A 279 -8.46 16.75 -16.26
C VAL A 279 -9.98 16.95 -16.31
N GLU A 280 -10.54 17.07 -17.52
CA GLU A 280 -11.99 17.25 -17.74
C GLU A 280 -12.77 15.99 -17.34
N GLN A 281 -12.26 14.81 -17.68
CA GLN A 281 -12.84 13.53 -17.27
C GLN A 281 -12.78 13.39 -15.74
N TYR A 282 -11.66 13.76 -15.11
CA TYR A 282 -11.52 13.74 -13.66
C TYR A 282 -12.53 14.69 -12.99
N LYS A 283 -12.68 15.93 -13.49
CA LYS A 283 -13.67 16.88 -13.00
C LYS A 283 -15.10 16.36 -13.12
N SER A 284 -15.42 15.75 -14.28
CA SER A 284 -16.73 15.13 -14.51
C SER A 284 -17.00 14.00 -13.51
N LEU A 285 -16.01 13.14 -13.26
CA LEU A 285 -16.10 12.08 -12.25
C LEU A 285 -16.36 12.65 -10.86
N VAL A 286 -15.60 13.66 -10.42
CA VAL A 286 -15.80 14.31 -9.13
C VAL A 286 -17.20 14.93 -9.02
N LYS A 287 -17.70 15.58 -10.09
CA LYS A 287 -19.05 16.14 -10.13
C LYS A 287 -20.12 15.06 -9.97
N LYS A 288 -19.97 13.90 -10.65
CA LYS A 288 -20.88 12.76 -10.50
C LYS A 288 -20.87 12.21 -9.08
N ILE A 289 -19.68 12.01 -8.49
CA ILE A 289 -19.52 11.53 -7.13
C ILE A 289 -20.21 12.48 -6.14
N ARG A 290 -19.94 13.78 -6.20
CA ARG A 290 -20.55 14.77 -5.30
C ARG A 290 -22.05 14.91 -5.48
N LYS A 291 -22.56 14.71 -6.70
CA LYS A 291 -24.01 14.71 -6.94
C LYS A 291 -24.72 13.57 -6.20
N LYS A 292 -24.11 12.37 -6.18
CA LYS A 292 -24.69 11.18 -5.51
C LYS A 292 -24.34 11.09 -4.03
N ILE A 293 -23.18 11.65 -3.64
CA ILE A 293 -22.68 11.65 -2.25
C ILE A 293 -22.30 13.08 -1.86
N PRO A 294 -23.28 13.96 -1.55
CA PRO A 294 -23.04 15.40 -1.40
C PRO A 294 -21.98 15.79 -0.35
N ASN A 295 -21.88 15.04 0.75
CA ASN A 295 -21.00 15.32 1.88
C ASN A 295 -19.73 14.45 1.88
N ILE A 296 -19.28 13.98 0.70
CA ILE A 296 -18.09 13.16 0.61
C ILE A 296 -16.83 13.99 0.89
N ASN A 297 -16.02 13.54 1.83
CA ASN A 297 -14.68 14.08 2.04
C ASN A 297 -13.75 13.55 0.94
N LEU A 298 -13.35 14.42 0.02
CA LEU A 298 -12.51 14.08 -1.11
C LEU A 298 -11.06 14.44 -0.82
N SER A 299 -10.18 13.44 -0.87
CA SER A 299 -8.74 13.66 -0.86
C SER A 299 -8.08 13.24 -2.18
N THR A 300 -6.87 13.75 -2.43
CA THR A 300 -6.12 13.45 -3.64
C THR A 300 -4.62 13.34 -3.37
N ASP A 301 -3.89 12.74 -4.30
CA ASP A 301 -2.42 12.74 -4.35
C ASP A 301 -1.96 13.50 -5.59
N VAL A 302 -0.89 14.28 -5.43
CA VAL A 302 -0.24 15.06 -6.50
C VAL A 302 1.26 14.90 -6.44
N ILE A 303 1.87 14.75 -7.61
CA ILE A 303 3.32 14.76 -7.80
C ILE A 303 3.70 16.10 -8.43
N VAL A 304 4.43 16.94 -7.71
CA VAL A 304 4.93 18.23 -8.23
C VAL A 304 6.33 18.09 -8.81
N GLY A 305 6.62 18.83 -9.87
CA GLY A 305 7.90 18.84 -10.54
C GLY A 305 8.21 17.52 -11.23
N PHE A 306 7.22 16.94 -11.90
CA PHE A 306 7.44 15.80 -12.79
C PHE A 306 8.35 16.22 -13.95
N PRO A 307 9.18 15.34 -14.54
CA PRO A 307 10.08 15.69 -15.63
C PRO A 307 9.38 16.46 -16.78
N GLY A 308 9.92 17.62 -17.09
CA GLY A 308 9.38 18.52 -18.10
C GLY A 308 8.09 19.26 -17.71
N GLU A 309 7.72 19.31 -16.42
CA GLU A 309 6.58 20.10 -15.95
C GLU A 309 6.94 21.59 -15.94
N THR A 310 6.40 22.35 -16.86
CA THR A 310 6.57 23.80 -16.95
C THR A 310 5.82 24.53 -15.83
N LYS A 311 6.11 25.83 -15.65
CA LYS A 311 5.39 26.67 -14.70
C LYS A 311 3.91 26.77 -15.05
N SER A 312 3.57 26.96 -16.33
CA SER A 312 2.17 27.03 -16.79
C SER A 312 1.41 25.76 -16.54
N GLN A 313 2.03 24.59 -16.74
CA GLN A 313 1.40 23.29 -16.45
C GLN A 313 1.18 23.08 -14.95
N PHE A 314 2.11 23.54 -14.10
CA PHE A 314 1.90 23.56 -12.67
C PHE A 314 0.75 24.50 -12.27
N GLU A 315 0.62 25.68 -12.90
CA GLU A 315 -0.50 26.59 -12.67
C GLU A 315 -1.85 25.96 -13.03
N ASN A 316 -1.93 25.07 -14.02
CA ASN A 316 -3.13 24.27 -14.30
C ASN A 316 -3.49 23.36 -13.12
N THR A 317 -2.50 22.78 -12.43
CA THR A 317 -2.73 22.03 -11.19
C THR A 317 -3.28 22.92 -10.08
N VAL A 318 -2.76 24.14 -9.90
CA VAL A 318 -3.29 25.10 -8.92
C VAL A 318 -4.74 25.51 -9.25
N LYS A 319 -5.06 25.72 -10.53
CA LYS A 319 -6.43 26.01 -10.98
C LYS A 319 -7.38 24.87 -10.64
N LEU A 320 -6.98 23.63 -10.92
CA LEU A 320 -7.76 22.43 -10.58
C LEU A 320 -8.07 22.36 -9.09
N PHE A 321 -7.09 22.66 -8.23
CA PHE A 321 -7.27 22.67 -6.78
C PHE A 321 -8.32 23.71 -6.34
N LYS A 322 -8.26 24.91 -6.89
CA LYS A 322 -9.25 25.99 -6.61
C LYS A 322 -10.67 25.60 -7.05
N GLU A 323 -10.78 24.84 -8.12
CA GLU A 323 -12.05 24.44 -8.72
C GLU A 323 -12.68 23.25 -7.98
N ILE A 324 -11.88 22.20 -7.72
CA ILE A 324 -12.36 20.97 -7.08
C ILE A 324 -12.59 21.18 -5.57
N LYS A 325 -11.79 21.99 -4.90
CA LYS A 325 -11.84 22.21 -3.45
C LYS A 325 -11.75 20.88 -2.69
N PHE A 326 -10.56 20.26 -2.75
CA PHE A 326 -10.29 19.03 -2.00
C PHE A 326 -10.28 19.30 -0.49
N ASN A 327 -10.79 18.34 0.28
CA ASN A 327 -10.71 18.41 1.75
C ASN A 327 -9.29 18.16 2.26
N ILE A 328 -8.57 17.23 1.62
CA ILE A 328 -7.18 16.87 1.97
C ILE A 328 -6.41 16.61 0.68
N ALA A 329 -5.12 16.97 0.65
CA ALA A 329 -4.24 16.53 -0.41
C ALA A 329 -2.87 16.08 0.13
N TYR A 330 -2.34 15.08 -0.53
CA TYR A 330 -1.01 14.55 -0.26
C TYR A 330 -0.08 14.94 -1.41
N PHE A 331 0.98 15.65 -1.08
CA PHE A 331 1.94 16.16 -2.05
C PHE A 331 3.23 15.38 -2.00
N ALA A 332 3.69 14.97 -3.17
CA ALA A 332 5.00 14.36 -3.35
C ALA A 332 5.80 15.16 -4.38
N LYS A 333 7.03 15.50 -4.04
CA LYS A 333 8.01 15.96 -5.03
C LYS A 333 8.42 14.78 -5.89
N TYR A 334 8.41 14.93 -7.21
CA TYR A 334 8.94 13.88 -8.08
C TYR A 334 10.36 13.47 -7.62
N SER A 335 10.55 12.19 -7.50
CA SER A 335 11.83 11.57 -7.14
C SER A 335 12.07 10.38 -8.07
N PRO A 336 13.14 10.41 -8.88
CA PRO A 336 13.41 9.35 -9.85
C PRO A 336 13.50 7.98 -9.18
N ARG A 337 12.82 6.99 -9.77
CA ARG A 337 12.84 5.61 -9.29
C ARG A 337 13.43 4.68 -10.33
N PRO A 338 14.55 4.03 -10.03
CA PRO A 338 15.19 3.12 -10.97
C PRO A 338 14.25 2.05 -11.52
N GLY A 339 14.25 1.87 -12.83
CA GLY A 339 13.43 0.89 -13.53
C GLY A 339 12.06 1.40 -13.98
N THR A 340 11.66 2.61 -13.59
CA THR A 340 10.43 3.24 -14.11
C THR A 340 10.69 3.99 -15.40
N ALA A 341 9.67 4.20 -16.24
CA ALA A 341 9.82 4.97 -17.49
C ALA A 341 10.23 6.42 -17.21
N ALA A 342 9.66 7.05 -16.18
CA ALA A 342 10.02 8.42 -15.80
C ALA A 342 11.46 8.57 -15.29
N TRP A 343 12.11 7.49 -14.84
CA TRP A 343 13.52 7.51 -14.46
C TRP A 343 14.46 7.73 -15.66
N GLN A 344 14.00 7.38 -16.88
CA GLN A 344 14.73 7.64 -18.11
C GLN A 344 14.59 9.10 -18.59
N MET A 345 13.60 9.82 -18.04
CA MET A 345 13.38 11.22 -18.37
C MET A 345 14.38 12.10 -17.60
N LYS A 346 14.76 13.22 -18.22
CA LYS A 346 15.60 14.23 -17.55
C LYS A 346 14.81 14.89 -16.41
N ASP A 347 15.26 14.75 -15.18
CA ASP A 347 14.69 15.47 -14.02
C ASP A 347 15.17 16.93 -14.04
N ASP A 348 14.50 17.74 -14.83
CA ASP A 348 14.87 19.12 -15.17
C ASP A 348 14.20 20.18 -14.27
N VAL A 349 13.34 19.77 -13.33
CA VAL A 349 12.76 20.69 -12.34
C VAL A 349 13.60 20.69 -11.06
N PRO A 350 14.27 21.80 -10.73
CA PRO A 350 15.13 21.88 -9.55
C PRO A 350 14.37 21.59 -8.24
N LEU A 351 15.07 21.00 -7.26
CA LEU A 351 14.46 20.66 -5.96
C LEU A 351 13.86 21.89 -5.24
N ALA A 352 14.49 23.06 -5.38
CA ALA A 352 13.97 24.31 -4.82
C ALA A 352 12.61 24.67 -5.44
N GLU A 353 12.47 24.51 -6.76
CA GLU A 353 11.20 24.74 -7.45
C GLU A 353 10.14 23.71 -7.04
N LYS A 354 10.50 22.42 -6.92
CA LYS A 354 9.58 21.38 -6.41
C LYS A 354 9.08 21.71 -5.00
N LYS A 355 9.94 22.20 -4.11
CA LYS A 355 9.55 22.66 -2.76
C LYS A 355 8.61 23.86 -2.81
N LYS A 356 8.88 24.83 -3.70
CA LYS A 356 8.03 26.01 -3.89
C LYS A 356 6.64 25.62 -4.39
N ARG A 357 6.55 24.72 -5.38
CA ARG A 357 5.27 24.20 -5.92
C ARG A 357 4.47 23.45 -4.85
N GLU A 358 5.12 22.60 -4.06
CA GLU A 358 4.48 21.92 -2.92
C GLU A 358 3.90 22.93 -1.93
N LYS A 359 4.66 23.98 -1.56
CA LYS A 359 4.20 25.03 -0.64
C LYS A 359 2.97 25.77 -1.19
N ILE A 360 2.98 26.16 -2.47
CA ILE A 360 1.85 26.85 -3.11
C ILE A 360 0.58 26.00 -3.03
N LEU A 361 0.65 24.69 -3.31
CA LEU A 361 -0.52 23.83 -3.23
C LEU A 361 -1.03 23.65 -1.79
N ARG A 362 -0.13 23.58 -0.79
CA ARG A 362 -0.52 23.54 0.63
C ARG A 362 -1.27 24.79 1.03
N GLU A 363 -0.74 25.97 0.73
CA GLU A 363 -1.39 27.25 1.00
C GLU A 363 -2.72 27.38 0.25
N THR A 364 -2.82 26.79 -0.95
CA THR A 364 -4.09 26.81 -1.72
C THR A 364 -5.18 26.01 -1.00
N ILE A 365 -4.86 24.87 -0.40
CA ILE A 365 -5.84 24.07 0.37
C ILE A 365 -6.18 24.77 1.69
N GLU A 366 -5.19 25.25 2.43
CA GLU A 366 -5.40 25.92 3.71
C GLU A 366 -6.38 27.11 3.57
N LYS A 367 -6.24 27.91 2.52
CA LYS A 367 -7.14 29.02 2.22
C LYS A 367 -8.57 28.62 1.83
N GLN A 368 -8.81 27.34 1.53
CA GLN A 368 -10.15 26.84 1.18
C GLN A 368 -10.95 26.40 2.42
N HIS A 369 -10.27 26.24 3.55
CA HIS A 369 -10.86 25.78 4.81
C HIS A 369 -10.97 26.89 5.87
N VAL A 370 -10.56 28.10 5.53
CA VAL A 370 -10.81 29.34 6.27
C VAL A 370 -12.04 30.03 5.70
#